data_901eb5496c865670cc7fae28ad0ee24c
#
_entry.id   901eb5496c865670cc7fae28ad0ee24c
#
_cell.length_a   1.000
_cell.length_b   1.000
_cell.length_c   1.000
_cell.angle_alpha   90.00
_cell.angle_beta   90.00
_cell.angle_gamma   90.00
#
_symmetry.space_group_name_H-M   'P 1'
#
loop_
_entity.id
_entity.type
_entity.pdbx_description
1 polymer ?
#
loop_
_entity_poly.entity_id
_entity_poly.type
_entity_poly.pdbx_seq_one_letter_code
_entity_poly.pdbx_strand_id
1 'polypeptide(L)'
;MAESSPVEASSIPSQATPLLTFENVTKRFRDGTVALDGVDLRVAAGSFVSVVGPSGCGKSTLLRIASGLSEASRGSVGVQTDKIGYVFQDPTLLPWRSVQANVELFCELRGLPKEERRRRAGQAIELVGLSEFAGHRPRALSGGMRMRVSLARSLTLEPELFLFDEPFGALDEITRERLNDELLQLYLTQRFTALFVTHSVMEAVFMSSRVVVMSGRPGQVLRDFPVPFDYPRSPRLRFDERFARLAGQVSAVLRGGA
;
A
#
# COMPACT_ATOMS: atom_id res chain seq x y z
N MET A 1 -33.60 14.41 22.64
CA MET A 1 -32.73 13.32 23.12
C MET A 1 -32.81 12.24 22.05
N ALA A 2 -31.86 12.17 21.19
CA ALA A 2 -31.76 11.13 20.18
C ALA A 2 -30.54 10.28 20.55
N GLU A 3 -30.80 9.03 20.94
CA GLU A 3 -29.78 8.03 21.25
C GLU A 3 -29.08 7.63 19.96
N SER A 4 -27.81 7.91 19.92
CA SER A 4 -26.90 7.39 18.87
C SER A 4 -26.55 5.95 19.21
N SER A 5 -27.03 5.01 18.39
CA SER A 5 -26.66 3.60 18.45
C SER A 5 -25.15 3.43 18.24
N PRO A 6 -24.47 2.55 18.99
CA PRO A 6 -23.07 2.25 18.79
C PRO A 6 -22.88 1.46 17.48
N VAL A 7 -21.95 1.91 16.64
CA VAL A 7 -21.47 1.18 15.47
C VAL A 7 -20.75 -0.08 15.97
N GLU A 8 -21.28 -1.25 15.65
CA GLU A 8 -20.69 -2.55 15.98
C GLU A 8 -19.25 -2.65 15.47
N ALA A 9 -18.34 -2.94 16.37
CA ALA A 9 -16.95 -3.25 16.08
C ALA A 9 -16.88 -4.54 15.25
N SER A 10 -16.67 -4.39 13.94
CA SER A 10 -16.50 -5.50 13.00
C SER A 10 -15.14 -6.15 13.22
N SER A 11 -15.11 -7.25 13.96
CA SER A 11 -13.98 -8.19 14.00
C SER A 11 -13.79 -8.78 12.60
N ILE A 12 -12.60 -8.58 12.00
CA ILE A 12 -12.23 -9.16 10.70
C ILE A 12 -12.21 -10.69 10.86
N PRO A 13 -13.01 -11.46 10.10
CA PRO A 13 -13.06 -12.90 10.25
C PRO A 13 -11.75 -13.53 9.78
N SER A 14 -11.18 -14.40 10.61
CA SER A 14 -9.97 -15.21 10.36
C SER A 14 -10.13 -16.21 9.19
N GLN A 15 -11.24 -16.22 8.46
CA GLN A 15 -11.58 -17.13 7.36
C GLN A 15 -11.95 -16.43 6.04
N ALA A 16 -11.64 -15.14 5.88
CA ALA A 16 -11.89 -14.47 4.61
C ALA A 16 -11.03 -15.09 3.50
N THR A 17 -11.65 -15.37 2.35
CA THR A 17 -10.95 -15.87 1.16
C THR A 17 -9.79 -14.94 0.81
N PRO A 18 -8.55 -15.46 0.64
CA PRO A 18 -7.41 -14.62 0.32
C PRO A 18 -7.58 -14.01 -1.08
N LEU A 19 -7.38 -12.70 -1.20
CA LEU A 19 -7.38 -12.00 -2.49
C LEU A 19 -6.01 -12.12 -3.18
N LEU A 20 -4.93 -12.26 -2.39
CA LEU A 20 -3.56 -12.44 -2.86
C LEU A 20 -2.90 -13.55 -2.04
N THR A 21 -2.27 -14.51 -2.73
CA THR A 21 -1.50 -15.60 -2.12
C THR A 21 -0.15 -15.73 -2.77
N PHE A 22 0.87 -15.98 -1.95
CA PHE A 22 2.18 -16.45 -2.36
C PHE A 22 2.39 -17.83 -1.72
N GLU A 23 2.78 -18.83 -2.51
CA GLU A 23 3.00 -20.19 -2.06
C GLU A 23 4.41 -20.63 -2.47
N ASN A 24 5.31 -20.72 -1.48
CA ASN A 24 6.71 -21.10 -1.63
C ASN A 24 7.44 -20.33 -2.75
N VAL A 25 7.21 -19.00 -2.82
CA VAL A 25 7.68 -18.16 -3.90
C VAL A 25 9.17 -17.87 -3.77
N THR A 26 9.93 -18.25 -4.80
CA THR A 26 11.35 -17.93 -4.95
C THR A 26 11.56 -17.08 -6.20
N LYS A 27 12.38 -16.03 -6.09
CA LYS A 27 12.79 -15.20 -7.22
C LYS A 27 14.31 -15.15 -7.31
N ARG A 28 14.81 -15.70 -8.42
CA ARG A 28 16.24 -15.60 -8.85
C ARG A 28 16.32 -14.77 -10.11
N PHE A 29 17.18 -13.78 -10.13
CA PHE A 29 17.48 -12.98 -11.31
C PHE A 29 18.51 -13.67 -12.21
N ARG A 30 18.67 -13.17 -13.45
CA ARG A 30 19.59 -13.75 -14.44
C ARG A 30 21.06 -13.70 -14.04
N ASP A 31 21.44 -12.74 -13.21
CA ASP A 31 22.78 -12.58 -12.63
C ASP A 31 23.06 -13.55 -11.46
N GLY A 32 22.11 -14.46 -11.16
CA GLY A 32 22.21 -15.43 -10.08
C GLY A 32 21.70 -14.91 -8.72
N THR A 33 21.41 -13.62 -8.59
CA THR A 33 20.92 -13.02 -7.33
C THR A 33 19.59 -13.61 -6.92
N VAL A 34 19.50 -14.17 -5.70
CA VAL A 34 18.25 -14.62 -5.09
C VAL A 34 17.65 -13.45 -4.30
N ALA A 35 16.52 -12.94 -4.75
CA ALA A 35 15.83 -11.83 -4.08
C ALA A 35 14.83 -12.32 -3.05
N LEU A 36 14.08 -13.38 -3.37
CA LEU A 36 13.10 -14.03 -2.50
C LEU A 36 13.38 -15.52 -2.45
N ASP A 37 13.19 -16.15 -1.30
CA ASP A 37 13.42 -17.57 -1.11
C ASP A 37 12.33 -18.21 -0.23
N GLY A 38 11.45 -19.00 -0.86
CA GLY A 38 10.39 -19.73 -0.19
C GLY A 38 9.39 -18.86 0.57
N VAL A 39 8.94 -17.75 -0.05
CA VAL A 39 8.00 -16.84 0.59
C VAL A 39 6.59 -17.40 0.54
N ASP A 40 5.98 -17.55 1.73
CA ASP A 40 4.57 -17.85 1.94
C ASP A 40 3.88 -16.64 2.55
N LEU A 41 2.84 -16.10 1.88
CA LEU A 41 2.07 -14.95 2.35
C LEU A 41 0.65 -15.03 1.82
N ARG A 42 -0.33 -14.78 2.70
CA ARG A 42 -1.75 -14.67 2.31
C ARG A 42 -2.29 -13.31 2.75
N VAL A 43 -2.98 -12.63 1.85
CA VAL A 43 -3.64 -11.34 2.10
C VAL A 43 -5.14 -11.53 1.90
N ALA A 44 -5.89 -11.45 2.98
CA ALA A 44 -7.34 -11.60 2.95
C ALA A 44 -8.00 -10.38 2.28
N ALA A 45 -9.13 -10.59 1.61
CA ALA A 45 -9.91 -9.50 1.05
C ALA A 45 -10.28 -8.46 2.13
N GLY A 46 -10.17 -7.18 1.80
CA GLY A 46 -10.46 -6.07 2.70
C GLY A 46 -9.43 -5.86 3.82
N SER A 47 -8.32 -6.61 3.87
CA SER A 47 -7.26 -6.41 4.87
C SER A 47 -6.21 -5.39 4.40
N PHE A 48 -5.62 -4.68 5.36
CA PHE A 48 -4.43 -3.86 5.15
C PHE A 48 -3.23 -4.58 5.77
N VAL A 49 -2.33 -5.11 4.94
CA VAL A 49 -1.16 -5.86 5.38
C VAL A 49 0.10 -5.08 5.04
N SER A 50 0.95 -4.82 6.04
CA SER A 50 2.26 -4.21 5.82
C SER A 50 3.37 -5.25 5.80
N VAL A 51 4.35 -5.03 4.92
CA VAL A 51 5.59 -5.80 4.84
C VAL A 51 6.76 -4.89 5.19
N VAL A 52 7.51 -5.24 6.24
CA VAL A 52 8.71 -4.52 6.65
C VAL A 52 9.93 -5.41 6.51
N GLY A 53 11.08 -4.81 6.20
CA GLY A 53 12.33 -5.54 6.03
C GLY A 53 13.47 -4.60 5.63
N PRO A 54 14.74 -5.02 5.73
CA PRO A 54 15.89 -4.22 5.33
C PRO A 54 15.83 -3.79 3.86
N SER A 55 16.55 -2.72 3.50
CA SER A 55 16.68 -2.30 2.11
C SER A 55 17.28 -3.41 1.26
N GLY A 56 16.71 -3.63 0.06
CA GLY A 56 17.19 -4.66 -0.86
C GLY A 56 16.83 -6.10 -0.51
N CYS A 57 16.00 -6.36 0.52
CA CYS A 57 15.57 -7.72 0.89
C CYS A 57 14.51 -8.34 -0.04
N GLY A 58 14.02 -7.62 -1.06
CA GLY A 58 13.08 -8.18 -2.03
C GLY A 58 11.63 -7.69 -1.91
N LYS A 59 11.30 -6.73 -1.03
CA LYS A 59 9.92 -6.21 -0.84
C LYS A 59 9.29 -5.70 -2.14
N SER A 60 10.00 -4.85 -2.89
CA SER A 60 9.52 -4.38 -4.21
C SER A 60 9.43 -5.51 -5.24
N THR A 61 10.28 -6.54 -5.12
CA THR A 61 10.19 -7.73 -5.96
C THR A 61 8.91 -8.50 -5.68
N LEU A 62 8.53 -8.63 -4.40
CA LEU A 62 7.28 -9.24 -3.97
C LEU A 62 6.07 -8.52 -4.61
N LEU A 63 6.03 -7.18 -4.54
CA LEU A 63 4.97 -6.39 -5.15
C LEU A 63 4.94 -6.51 -6.68
N ARG A 64 6.11 -6.53 -7.33
CA ARG A 64 6.18 -6.72 -8.80
C ARG A 64 5.66 -8.09 -9.23
N ILE A 65 5.87 -9.11 -8.43
CA ILE A 65 5.32 -10.44 -8.70
C ILE A 65 3.80 -10.42 -8.49
N ALA A 66 3.30 -9.82 -7.40
CA ALA A 66 1.87 -9.67 -7.14
C ALA A 66 1.13 -8.92 -8.26
N SER A 67 1.77 -7.92 -8.88
CA SER A 67 1.19 -7.14 -9.99
C SER A 67 1.35 -7.77 -11.37
N GLY A 68 2.02 -8.94 -11.49
CA GLY A 68 2.33 -9.54 -12.78
C GLY A 68 3.47 -8.86 -13.57
N LEU A 69 4.12 -7.83 -13.00
CA LEU A 69 5.28 -7.14 -13.63
C LEU A 69 6.55 -7.99 -13.60
N SER A 70 6.58 -9.07 -12.84
CA SER A 70 7.69 -10.02 -12.77
C SER A 70 7.14 -11.40 -12.44
N GLU A 71 7.71 -12.44 -13.05
CA GLU A 71 7.36 -13.82 -12.74
C GLU A 71 8.18 -14.36 -11.57
N ALA A 72 7.59 -15.25 -10.77
CA ALA A 72 8.32 -16.07 -9.81
C ALA A 72 9.22 -17.08 -10.53
N SER A 73 10.39 -17.41 -9.96
CA SER A 73 11.25 -18.46 -10.50
C SER A 73 10.81 -19.85 -10.04
N ARG A 74 10.16 -19.94 -8.86
CA ARG A 74 9.53 -21.14 -8.30
C ARG A 74 8.35 -20.73 -7.42
N GLY A 75 7.48 -21.68 -7.13
CA GLY A 75 6.26 -21.46 -6.37
C GLY A 75 5.15 -20.88 -7.22
N SER A 76 4.05 -20.47 -6.58
CA SER A 76 2.88 -19.93 -7.25
C SER A 76 2.40 -18.64 -6.60
N VAL A 77 1.78 -17.77 -7.40
CA VAL A 77 1.11 -16.55 -6.94
C VAL A 77 -0.31 -16.54 -7.46
N GLY A 78 -1.27 -16.47 -6.56
CA GLY A 78 -2.68 -16.34 -6.88
C GLY A 78 -3.17 -14.93 -6.58
N VAL A 79 -3.76 -14.27 -7.57
CA VAL A 79 -4.45 -12.97 -7.41
C VAL A 79 -5.87 -13.14 -7.90
N GLN A 80 -6.85 -12.92 -7.02
CA GLN A 80 -8.26 -13.19 -7.30
C GLN A 80 -9.00 -11.97 -7.90
N THR A 81 -8.26 -11.03 -8.46
CA THR A 81 -8.81 -9.83 -9.12
C THR A 81 -7.87 -9.33 -10.22
N ASP A 82 -8.41 -8.71 -11.25
CA ASP A 82 -7.69 -7.97 -12.29
C ASP A 82 -7.63 -6.46 -12.02
N LYS A 83 -8.32 -6.00 -10.96
CA LYS A 83 -8.38 -4.60 -10.54
C LYS A 83 -7.27 -4.28 -9.54
N ILE A 84 -6.06 -4.14 -10.04
CA ILE A 84 -4.88 -3.86 -9.23
C ILE A 84 -4.45 -2.40 -9.41
N GLY A 85 -4.33 -1.67 -8.30
CA GLY A 85 -3.67 -0.37 -8.23
C GLY A 85 -2.23 -0.51 -7.75
N TYR A 86 -1.27 0.10 -8.43
CA TYR A 86 0.13 0.10 -7.99
C TYR A 86 0.58 1.55 -7.76
N VAL A 87 1.08 1.82 -6.56
CA VAL A 87 1.68 3.10 -6.18
C VAL A 87 3.16 2.88 -5.93
N PHE A 88 3.98 3.40 -6.83
CA PHE A 88 5.45 3.26 -6.78
C PHE A 88 6.07 4.26 -5.80
N GLN A 89 7.27 3.97 -5.33
CA GLN A 89 8.09 4.85 -4.49
C GLN A 89 8.36 6.21 -5.20
N ASP A 90 8.66 6.18 -6.49
CA ASP A 90 8.65 7.37 -7.34
C ASP A 90 7.25 7.52 -7.95
N PRO A 91 6.58 8.67 -7.82
CA PRO A 91 5.25 8.91 -8.39
C PRO A 91 5.16 8.70 -9.90
N THR A 92 6.27 8.68 -10.63
CA THR A 92 6.36 8.42 -12.08
C THR A 92 5.35 9.24 -12.90
N LEU A 93 5.16 10.52 -12.54
CA LEU A 93 4.26 11.41 -13.25
C LEU A 93 4.88 11.89 -14.56
N LEU A 94 4.05 12.02 -15.60
CA LEU A 94 4.46 12.58 -16.88
C LEU A 94 4.65 14.10 -16.72
N PRO A 95 5.88 14.64 -16.79
CA PRO A 95 6.16 16.03 -16.41
C PRO A 95 5.54 17.07 -17.35
N TRP A 96 5.19 16.68 -18.58
CA TRP A 96 4.54 17.53 -19.57
C TRP A 96 3.01 17.53 -19.47
N ARG A 97 2.40 16.62 -18.69
CA ARG A 97 0.97 16.54 -18.44
C ARG A 97 0.58 17.31 -17.17
N SER A 98 -0.64 17.86 -17.14
CA SER A 98 -1.23 18.40 -15.90
C SER A 98 -1.54 17.29 -14.91
N VAL A 99 -1.92 17.64 -13.67
CA VAL A 99 -2.45 16.69 -12.67
C VAL A 99 -3.64 15.93 -13.25
N GLN A 100 -4.65 16.64 -13.79
CA GLN A 100 -5.81 16.03 -14.42
C GLN A 100 -5.40 14.99 -15.48
N ALA A 101 -4.54 15.39 -16.42
CA ALA A 101 -4.11 14.52 -17.50
C ALA A 101 -3.23 13.33 -17.04
N ASN A 102 -2.48 13.48 -15.95
CA ASN A 102 -1.76 12.37 -15.32
C ASN A 102 -2.73 11.36 -14.69
N VAL A 103 -3.77 11.85 -14.01
CA VAL A 103 -4.78 10.99 -13.36
C VAL A 103 -5.65 10.28 -14.40
N GLU A 104 -5.99 10.93 -15.52
CA GLU A 104 -6.73 10.32 -16.64
C GLU A 104 -5.95 9.20 -17.37
N LEU A 105 -4.62 9.12 -17.20
CA LEU A 105 -3.73 8.31 -18.03
C LEU A 105 -4.16 6.83 -18.10
N PHE A 106 -4.48 6.21 -16.99
CA PHE A 106 -4.84 4.78 -16.99
C PHE A 106 -6.20 4.52 -17.62
N CYS A 107 -7.15 5.44 -17.45
CA CYS A 107 -8.44 5.39 -18.16
C CYS A 107 -8.26 5.59 -19.67
N GLU A 108 -7.32 6.46 -20.08
CA GLU A 108 -6.96 6.68 -21.48
C GLU A 108 -6.38 5.40 -22.11
N LEU A 109 -5.43 4.76 -21.43
CA LEU A 109 -4.81 3.50 -21.89
C LEU A 109 -5.81 2.33 -21.99
N ARG A 110 -6.89 2.37 -21.19
CA ARG A 110 -8.00 1.39 -21.27
C ARG A 110 -9.05 1.76 -22.31
N GLY A 111 -8.86 2.86 -23.06
CA GLY A 111 -9.77 3.27 -24.13
C GLY A 111 -11.10 3.87 -23.66
N LEU A 112 -11.21 4.31 -22.40
CA LEU A 112 -12.45 4.91 -21.89
C LEU A 112 -12.78 6.21 -22.65
N PRO A 113 -14.08 6.54 -22.87
CA PRO A 113 -14.51 7.81 -23.45
C PRO A 113 -14.00 9.01 -22.64
N LYS A 114 -13.72 10.12 -23.32
CA LYS A 114 -13.13 11.32 -22.71
C LYS A 114 -13.93 11.88 -21.52
N GLU A 115 -15.25 11.86 -21.61
CA GLU A 115 -16.12 12.32 -20.53
C GLU A 115 -16.00 11.45 -19.28
N GLU A 116 -16.01 10.13 -19.45
CA GLU A 116 -15.87 9.18 -18.36
C GLU A 116 -14.47 9.27 -17.70
N ARG A 117 -13.41 9.44 -18.51
CA ARG A 117 -12.05 9.68 -17.99
C ARG A 117 -11.99 10.92 -17.10
N ARG A 118 -12.58 12.04 -17.58
CA ARG A 118 -12.62 13.30 -16.85
C ARG A 118 -13.41 13.18 -15.55
N ARG A 119 -14.55 12.50 -15.59
CA ARG A 119 -15.39 12.26 -14.42
C ARG A 119 -14.64 11.46 -13.35
N ARG A 120 -14.07 10.30 -13.72
CA ARG A 120 -13.29 9.45 -12.79
C ARG A 120 -12.07 10.17 -12.24
N ALA A 121 -11.33 10.86 -13.10
CA ALA A 121 -10.17 11.61 -12.68
C ALA A 121 -10.53 12.77 -11.75
N GLY A 122 -11.61 13.50 -12.02
CA GLY A 122 -12.11 14.57 -11.15
C GLY A 122 -12.46 14.04 -9.76
N GLN A 123 -13.21 12.95 -9.68
CA GLN A 123 -13.54 12.29 -8.40
C GLN A 123 -12.28 11.82 -7.64
N ALA A 124 -11.32 11.19 -8.34
CA ALA A 124 -10.08 10.73 -7.70
C ALA A 124 -9.22 11.91 -7.20
N ILE A 125 -9.16 13.03 -7.94
CA ILE A 125 -8.44 14.24 -7.55
C ILE A 125 -9.08 14.87 -6.31
N GLU A 126 -10.40 14.91 -6.25
CA GLU A 126 -11.16 15.40 -5.10
C GLU A 126 -10.88 14.54 -3.85
N LEU A 127 -10.92 13.21 -3.98
CA LEU A 127 -10.64 12.26 -2.89
C LEU A 127 -9.26 12.46 -2.26
N VAL A 128 -8.27 12.89 -3.04
CA VAL A 128 -6.91 13.16 -2.53
C VAL A 128 -6.66 14.65 -2.21
N GLY A 129 -7.69 15.49 -2.23
CA GLY A 129 -7.62 16.91 -1.86
C GLY A 129 -6.78 17.78 -2.80
N LEU A 130 -6.80 17.51 -4.12
CA LEU A 130 -6.00 18.23 -5.11
C LEU A 130 -6.83 18.96 -6.17
N SER A 131 -8.11 19.24 -5.93
CA SER A 131 -9.01 19.87 -6.91
C SER A 131 -8.48 21.22 -7.45
N GLU A 132 -7.94 22.08 -6.58
CA GLU A 132 -7.37 23.38 -6.97
C GLU A 132 -6.09 23.25 -7.81
N PHE A 133 -5.44 22.09 -7.78
CA PHE A 133 -4.19 21.81 -8.49
C PHE A 133 -4.38 21.01 -9.78
N ALA A 134 -5.63 20.73 -10.20
CA ALA A 134 -5.93 19.87 -11.36
C ALA A 134 -5.26 20.33 -12.66
N GLY A 135 -5.12 21.64 -12.87
CA GLY A 135 -4.45 22.24 -14.02
C GLY A 135 -2.92 22.35 -13.91
N HIS A 136 -2.33 22.12 -12.71
CA HIS A 136 -0.90 22.28 -12.48
C HIS A 136 -0.10 21.13 -13.07
N ARG A 137 1.19 21.39 -13.38
CA ARG A 137 2.15 20.35 -13.80
C ARG A 137 2.94 19.82 -12.60
N PRO A 138 3.49 18.60 -12.68
CA PRO A 138 4.22 17.97 -11.57
C PRO A 138 5.35 18.80 -10.96
N ARG A 139 6.02 19.64 -11.76
CA ARG A 139 7.09 20.54 -11.30
C ARG A 139 6.62 21.61 -10.31
N ALA A 140 5.34 21.95 -10.32
CA ALA A 140 4.75 22.94 -9.42
C ALA A 140 4.20 22.33 -8.13
N LEU A 141 4.37 21.02 -7.91
CA LEU A 141 3.85 20.28 -6.78
C LEU A 141 4.94 19.90 -5.78
N SER A 142 4.59 19.86 -4.49
CA SER A 142 5.44 19.24 -3.47
C SER A 142 5.57 17.73 -3.67
N GLY A 143 6.53 17.09 -2.97
CA GLY A 143 6.71 15.63 -3.00
C GLY A 143 5.43 14.88 -2.61
N GLY A 144 4.80 15.28 -1.51
CA GLY A 144 3.54 14.70 -1.04
C GLY A 144 2.39 14.89 -2.03
N MET A 145 2.27 16.07 -2.66
CA MET A 145 1.26 16.32 -3.69
C MET A 145 1.48 15.41 -4.91
N ARG A 146 2.72 15.21 -5.37
CA ARG A 146 3.01 14.29 -6.47
C ARG A 146 2.62 12.85 -6.11
N MET A 147 2.85 12.43 -4.87
CA MET A 147 2.43 11.10 -4.39
C MET A 147 0.90 10.96 -4.39
N ARG A 148 0.16 11.98 -3.94
CA ARG A 148 -1.31 12.00 -4.02
C ARG A 148 -1.82 11.93 -5.47
N VAL A 149 -1.14 12.57 -6.43
CA VAL A 149 -1.49 12.43 -7.87
C VAL A 149 -1.29 10.99 -8.34
N SER A 150 -0.20 10.32 -7.93
CA SER A 150 0.03 8.90 -8.25
C SER A 150 -1.05 7.99 -7.64
N LEU A 151 -1.46 8.26 -6.40
CA LEU A 151 -2.56 7.57 -5.74
C LEU A 151 -3.88 7.80 -6.48
N ALA A 152 -4.23 9.06 -6.81
CA ALA A 152 -5.43 9.41 -7.55
C ALA A 152 -5.47 8.71 -8.92
N ARG A 153 -4.34 8.66 -9.63
CA ARG A 153 -4.21 7.94 -10.90
C ARG A 153 -4.56 6.45 -10.76
N SER A 154 -4.09 5.81 -9.69
CA SER A 154 -4.40 4.40 -9.42
C SER A 154 -5.87 4.20 -9.00
N LEU A 155 -6.47 5.14 -8.28
CA LEU A 155 -7.89 5.10 -7.89
C LEU A 155 -8.85 5.12 -9.07
N THR A 156 -8.48 5.73 -10.21
CA THR A 156 -9.33 5.75 -11.41
C THR A 156 -9.64 4.35 -11.97
N LEU A 157 -8.86 3.34 -11.58
CA LEU A 157 -9.06 1.94 -11.96
C LEU A 157 -10.03 1.21 -11.04
N GLU A 158 -10.52 1.86 -9.98
CA GLU A 158 -11.38 1.25 -8.95
C GLU A 158 -10.78 -0.06 -8.40
N PRO A 159 -9.54 -0.03 -7.89
CA PRO A 159 -8.82 -1.24 -7.54
C PRO A 159 -9.42 -1.93 -6.32
N GLU A 160 -9.46 -3.26 -6.38
CA GLU A 160 -9.79 -4.13 -5.25
C GLU A 160 -8.54 -4.50 -4.44
N LEU A 161 -7.37 -4.50 -5.11
CA LEU A 161 -6.06 -4.70 -4.50
C LEU A 161 -5.16 -3.50 -4.78
N PHE A 162 -4.66 -2.85 -3.72
CA PHE A 162 -3.60 -1.86 -3.81
C PHE A 162 -2.25 -2.44 -3.39
N LEU A 163 -1.24 -2.17 -4.20
CA LEU A 163 0.17 -2.48 -3.95
C LEU A 163 0.93 -1.16 -3.76
N PHE A 164 1.44 -0.93 -2.54
CA PHE A 164 2.18 0.28 -2.18
C PHE A 164 3.65 -0.04 -1.96
N ASP A 165 4.53 0.54 -2.78
CA ASP A 165 5.98 0.34 -2.71
C ASP A 165 6.66 1.56 -2.09
N GLU A 166 6.82 1.58 -0.77
CA GLU A 166 7.42 2.67 0.02
C GLU A 166 6.88 4.07 -0.36
N PRO A 167 5.56 4.29 -0.45
CA PRO A 167 4.99 5.48 -1.08
C PRO A 167 5.38 6.78 -0.40
N PHE A 168 5.73 6.73 0.89
CA PHE A 168 6.03 7.91 1.68
C PHE A 168 7.50 7.96 2.15
N GLY A 169 8.35 7.04 1.67
CA GLY A 169 9.73 6.88 2.13
C GLY A 169 10.62 8.11 1.92
N ALA A 170 10.36 8.92 0.88
CA ALA A 170 11.14 10.11 0.55
C ALA A 170 10.63 11.41 1.21
N LEU A 171 9.61 11.33 2.08
CA LEU A 171 8.97 12.48 2.71
C LEU A 171 9.49 12.70 4.14
N ASP A 172 9.42 13.96 4.60
CA ASP A 172 9.65 14.29 6.00
C ASP A 172 8.58 13.65 6.91
N GLU A 173 8.89 13.52 8.20
CA GLU A 173 8.07 12.78 9.14
C GLU A 173 6.64 13.35 9.28
N ILE A 174 6.52 14.68 9.40
CA ILE A 174 5.21 15.35 9.56
C ILE A 174 4.33 15.14 8.33
N THR A 175 4.89 15.30 7.14
CA THR A 175 4.18 15.08 5.87
C THR A 175 3.78 13.61 5.72
N ARG A 176 4.66 12.68 6.10
CA ARG A 176 4.41 11.24 6.07
C ARG A 176 3.27 10.85 6.99
N GLU A 177 3.27 11.30 8.24
CA GLU A 177 2.20 11.01 9.19
C GLU A 177 0.83 11.50 8.69
N ARG A 178 0.77 12.73 8.15
CA ARG A 178 -0.45 13.26 7.57
C ARG A 178 -0.95 12.43 6.40
N LEU A 179 -0.05 12.00 5.49
CA LEU A 179 -0.43 11.17 4.35
C LEU A 179 -0.84 9.76 4.77
N ASN A 180 -0.27 9.21 5.83
CA ASN A 180 -0.71 7.96 6.43
C ASN A 180 -2.15 8.08 6.95
N ASP A 181 -2.47 9.17 7.66
CA ASP A 181 -3.82 9.42 8.15
C ASP A 181 -4.83 9.54 6.98
N GLU A 182 -4.47 10.29 5.93
CA GLU A 182 -5.29 10.46 4.73
C GLU A 182 -5.50 9.13 3.96
N LEU A 183 -4.43 8.33 3.77
CA LEU A 183 -4.52 7.02 3.14
C LEU A 183 -5.38 6.06 3.95
N LEU A 184 -5.28 6.11 5.28
CA LEU A 184 -6.10 5.28 6.16
C LEU A 184 -7.59 5.65 6.07
N GLN A 185 -7.93 6.95 6.00
CA GLN A 185 -9.31 7.39 5.76
C GLN A 185 -9.82 6.92 4.39
N LEU A 186 -8.99 7.00 3.37
CA LEU A 186 -9.33 6.49 2.03
C LEU A 186 -9.58 4.97 2.06
N TYR A 187 -8.73 4.20 2.75
CA TYR A 187 -8.92 2.76 2.94
C TYR A 187 -10.26 2.44 3.61
N LEU A 188 -10.61 3.16 4.67
CA LEU A 188 -11.87 2.95 5.40
C LEU A 188 -13.11 3.29 4.55
N THR A 189 -12.99 4.28 3.67
CA THR A 189 -14.07 4.71 2.78
C THR A 189 -14.24 3.80 1.58
N GLN A 190 -13.14 3.42 0.93
CA GLN A 190 -13.14 2.66 -0.32
C GLN A 190 -13.09 1.13 -0.12
N ARG A 191 -12.69 0.68 1.07
CA ARG A 191 -12.64 -0.73 1.48
C ARG A 191 -11.88 -1.66 0.53
N PHE A 192 -10.77 -1.20 -0.02
CA PHE A 192 -9.88 -2.02 -0.83
C PHE A 192 -8.99 -2.94 0.04
N THR A 193 -8.36 -3.91 -0.57
CA THR A 193 -7.29 -4.71 0.05
C THR A 193 -5.95 -4.02 -0.19
N ALA A 194 -5.06 -3.99 0.80
CA ALA A 194 -3.75 -3.36 0.65
C ALA A 194 -2.59 -4.28 1.03
N LEU A 195 -1.57 -4.33 0.18
CA LEU A 195 -0.24 -4.80 0.52
C LEU A 195 0.73 -3.61 0.47
N PHE A 196 1.20 -3.20 1.64
CA PHE A 196 1.94 -1.96 1.86
C PHE A 196 3.38 -2.27 2.28
N VAL A 197 4.33 -1.91 1.45
CA VAL A 197 5.76 -2.07 1.75
C VAL A 197 6.30 -0.77 2.32
N THR A 198 6.99 -0.88 3.44
CA THR A 198 7.67 0.25 4.08
C THR A 198 8.92 -0.23 4.85
N HIS A 199 9.84 0.70 5.11
CA HIS A 199 10.95 0.48 6.05
C HIS A 199 10.64 1.05 7.46
N SER A 200 9.52 1.74 7.64
CA SER A 200 9.09 2.31 8.92
C SER A 200 8.17 1.36 9.67
N VAL A 201 8.66 0.84 10.81
CA VAL A 201 7.87 -0.03 11.69
C VAL A 201 6.67 0.73 12.27
N MET A 202 6.84 2.00 12.62
CA MET A 202 5.77 2.84 13.18
C MET A 202 4.63 3.01 12.16
N GLU A 203 4.97 3.27 10.91
CA GLU A 203 4.03 3.36 9.80
C GLU A 203 3.29 2.03 9.59
N ALA A 204 4.02 0.91 9.53
CA ALA A 204 3.44 -0.42 9.35
C ALA A 204 2.43 -0.77 10.46
N VAL A 205 2.78 -0.53 11.72
CA VAL A 205 1.88 -0.79 12.86
C VAL A 205 0.69 0.15 12.85
N PHE A 206 0.88 1.43 12.44
CA PHE A 206 -0.22 2.39 12.41
C PHE A 206 -1.22 2.11 11.30
N MET A 207 -0.77 1.68 10.13
CA MET A 207 -1.62 1.52 8.95
C MET A 207 -2.35 0.18 8.89
N SER A 208 -1.71 -0.91 9.35
CA SER A 208 -2.15 -2.26 8.99
C SER A 208 -2.82 -3.05 10.12
N SER A 209 -3.66 -3.99 9.74
CA SER A 209 -4.21 -5.01 10.64
C SER A 209 -3.21 -6.14 10.92
N ARG A 210 -2.13 -6.22 10.10
CA ARG A 210 -1.10 -7.26 10.20
C ARG A 210 0.22 -6.75 9.64
N VAL A 211 1.33 -7.02 10.35
CA VAL A 211 2.70 -6.66 9.93
C VAL A 211 3.51 -7.92 9.71
N VAL A 212 4.00 -8.10 8.50
CA VAL A 212 4.90 -9.19 8.09
C VAL A 212 6.33 -8.68 8.08
N VAL A 213 7.22 -9.33 8.81
CA VAL A 213 8.65 -9.02 8.86
C VAL A 213 9.42 -9.93 7.94
N MET A 214 10.22 -9.36 7.04
CA MET A 214 11.10 -10.09 6.14
C MET A 214 12.57 -10.01 6.60
N SER A 215 13.31 -11.08 6.34
CA SER A 215 14.77 -11.16 6.54
C SER A 215 15.53 -10.22 5.61
N GLY A 216 16.84 -10.11 5.78
CA GLY A 216 17.78 -9.65 4.77
C GLY A 216 17.74 -10.53 3.51
N ARG A 217 18.62 -10.24 2.53
CA ARG A 217 18.68 -11.01 1.28
C ARG A 217 19.30 -12.41 1.50
N PRO A 218 18.69 -13.49 1.00
CA PRO A 218 17.38 -13.56 0.33
C PRO A 218 16.22 -13.29 1.28
N GLY A 219 15.18 -12.57 0.78
CA GLY A 219 14.02 -12.25 1.58
C GLY A 219 13.17 -13.47 1.88
N GLN A 220 12.97 -13.74 3.14
CA GLN A 220 12.09 -14.77 3.69
C GLN A 220 11.15 -14.14 4.72
N VAL A 221 9.99 -14.71 4.95
CA VAL A 221 9.10 -14.27 6.02
C VAL A 221 9.66 -14.79 7.35
N LEU A 222 10.07 -13.87 8.23
CA LEU A 222 10.57 -14.21 9.57
C LEU A 222 9.44 -14.35 10.58
N ARG A 223 8.49 -13.41 10.54
CA ARG A 223 7.37 -13.37 11.49
C ARG A 223 6.21 -12.55 10.96
N ASP A 224 5.03 -12.95 11.40
CA ASP A 224 3.75 -12.28 11.14
C ASP A 224 3.15 -11.81 12.48
N PHE A 225 2.82 -10.52 12.57
CA PHE A 225 2.29 -9.90 13.78
C PHE A 225 0.87 -9.41 13.52
N PRO A 226 -0.15 -9.90 14.23
CA PRO A 226 -1.45 -9.25 14.25
C PRO A 226 -1.33 -7.89 14.95
N VAL A 227 -2.04 -6.89 14.42
CA VAL A 227 -2.10 -5.55 15.01
C VAL A 227 -3.46 -5.37 15.70
N PRO A 228 -3.51 -5.42 17.04
CA PRO A 228 -4.75 -5.46 17.79
C PRO A 228 -5.31 -4.06 18.06
N PHE A 229 -5.32 -3.20 17.04
CA PHE A 229 -5.92 -1.87 17.13
C PHE A 229 -7.00 -1.73 16.08
N ASP A 230 -8.21 -1.42 16.55
CA ASP A 230 -9.37 -1.26 15.69
C ASP A 230 -9.28 0.00 14.81
N TYR A 231 -10.04 0.01 13.74
CA TYR A 231 -10.26 1.18 12.91
C TYR A 231 -11.58 1.88 13.29
N PRO A 232 -11.70 3.22 13.15
CA PRO A 232 -10.69 4.16 12.70
C PRO A 232 -9.63 4.42 13.77
N ARG A 233 -8.38 4.65 13.33
CA ARG A 233 -7.25 4.94 14.23
C ARG A 233 -7.03 6.43 14.38
N SER A 234 -7.03 6.89 15.62
CA SER A 234 -6.68 8.27 15.94
C SER A 234 -5.16 8.47 15.84
N PRO A 235 -4.67 9.64 15.39
CA PRO A 235 -3.25 10.01 15.46
C PRO A 235 -2.64 9.82 16.86
N ARG A 236 -3.44 9.96 17.93
CA ARG A 236 -3.01 9.74 19.32
C ARG A 236 -2.57 8.30 19.61
N LEU A 237 -2.98 7.33 18.78
CA LEU A 237 -2.55 5.92 18.91
C LEU A 237 -1.02 5.79 18.88
N ARG A 238 -0.32 6.67 18.15
CA ARG A 238 1.15 6.68 18.07
C ARG A 238 1.83 6.89 19.43
N PHE A 239 1.10 7.45 20.40
CA PHE A 239 1.57 7.72 21.77
C PHE A 239 1.07 6.69 22.80
N ASP A 240 0.32 5.65 22.36
CA ASP A 240 -0.16 4.56 23.23
C ASP A 240 1.00 3.60 23.57
N GLU A 241 1.13 3.24 24.83
CA GLU A 241 2.17 2.31 25.30
C GLU A 241 2.10 0.94 24.61
N ARG A 242 0.88 0.42 24.34
CA ARG A 242 0.68 -0.86 23.63
C ARG A 242 1.18 -0.77 22.20
N PHE A 243 0.99 0.39 21.55
CA PHE A 243 1.51 0.66 20.21
C PHE A 243 3.05 0.65 20.22
N ALA A 244 3.67 1.37 21.14
CA ALA A 244 5.14 1.41 21.29
C ALA A 244 5.72 0.01 21.58
N ARG A 245 5.04 -0.77 22.40
CA ARG A 245 5.43 -2.16 22.73
C ARG A 245 5.38 -3.06 21.50
N LEU A 246 4.32 -3.01 20.71
CA LEU A 246 4.20 -3.79 19.47
C LEU A 246 5.25 -3.36 18.45
N ALA A 247 5.44 -2.07 18.25
CA ALA A 247 6.49 -1.55 17.36
C ALA A 247 7.90 -2.00 17.81
N GLY A 248 8.14 -2.04 19.12
CA GLY A 248 9.37 -2.58 19.71
C GLY A 248 9.57 -4.07 19.40
N GLN A 249 8.52 -4.89 19.49
CA GLN A 249 8.57 -6.31 19.15
C GLN A 249 8.87 -6.53 17.65
N VAL A 250 8.20 -5.81 16.77
CA VAL A 250 8.45 -5.86 15.33
C VAL A 250 9.90 -5.45 15.02
N SER A 251 10.37 -4.35 15.63
CA SER A 251 11.74 -3.85 15.46
C SER A 251 12.80 -4.85 15.99
N ALA A 252 12.51 -5.57 17.05
CA ALA A 252 13.42 -6.58 17.60
C ALA A 252 13.64 -7.74 16.61
N VAL A 253 12.56 -8.26 15.99
CA VAL A 253 12.66 -9.31 14.97
C VAL A 253 13.39 -8.79 13.73
N LEU A 254 13.10 -7.55 13.31
CA LEU A 254 13.75 -6.94 12.15
C LEU A 254 15.27 -6.82 12.34
N ARG A 255 15.74 -6.47 13.55
CA ARG A 255 17.18 -6.38 13.87
C ARG A 255 17.85 -7.74 14.05
N GLY A 256 17.14 -8.75 14.53
CA GLY A 256 17.66 -10.10 14.71
C GLY A 256 17.72 -10.93 13.42
N GLY A 257 17.03 -10.51 12.35
CA GLY A 257 16.98 -11.17 11.05
C GLY A 257 17.70 -10.40 9.93
N ALA A 258 18.45 -9.37 10.29
CA ALA A 258 19.22 -8.53 9.35
C ALA A 258 20.62 -9.08 9.10
#